data_45a2b50cf3e34e38b516bf9ba9e67c0f
#
_entry.id   45a2b50cf3e34e38b516bf9ba9e67c0f
#
_cell.length_a   1.000
_cell.length_b   1.000
_cell.length_c   1.000
_cell.angle_alpha   90.00
_cell.angle_beta   90.00
_cell.angle_gamma   90.00
#
_symmetry.space_group_name_H-M   'P 1'
#
loop_
_entity.id
_entity.type
_entity.pdbx_description
1 polymer ?
#
loop_
_entity_poly.entity_id
_entity_poly.type
_entity_poly.pdbx_seq_one_letter_code
_entity_poly.pdbx_strand_id
1 'polypeptide(L)'
;MRLIDITDFQDPALDVYARISEGQLLNRAEPEKGMFIAESPKVIRRALQAGYQPVSFLVENRLAESNHETRELLEEWEGMDIPIYTAEFDVLTQLTGFMLTRGMLCAMYRKPLPPMEEVCKGAKRIAVLENVVNPTNVGAIFRSAAALGMDAVLLTRAC
;
A
#
# COMPACT_ATOMS: atom_id res chain seq x y z
N MET A 1 -9.42 -6.83 -18.66
CA MET A 1 -8.22 -6.23 -18.01
C MET A 1 -7.73 -5.05 -18.86
N ARG A 2 -7.60 -3.86 -18.30
CA ARG A 2 -7.09 -2.68 -19.01
C ARG A 2 -5.61 -2.47 -18.63
N LEU A 3 -4.71 -3.09 -19.40
CA LEU A 3 -3.28 -2.86 -19.32
C LEU A 3 -2.94 -1.57 -20.09
N ILE A 4 -2.19 -0.69 -19.45
CA ILE A 4 -1.74 0.59 -20.00
C ILE A 4 -0.22 0.60 -19.92
N ASP A 5 0.43 0.53 -21.07
CA ASP A 5 1.88 0.54 -21.14
C ASP A 5 2.42 1.97 -20.98
N ILE A 6 3.33 2.15 -20.03
CA ILE A 6 3.98 3.43 -19.71
C ILE A 6 5.43 3.36 -20.19
N THR A 7 5.74 4.18 -21.17
CA THR A 7 7.07 4.25 -21.77
C THR A 7 7.91 5.44 -21.29
N ASP A 8 7.26 6.44 -20.67
CA ASP A 8 7.92 7.64 -20.16
C ASP A 8 7.74 7.74 -18.64
N PHE A 9 8.84 7.85 -17.91
CA PHE A 9 8.81 8.07 -16.45
C PHE A 9 8.08 9.37 -16.05
N GLN A 10 7.97 10.34 -16.94
CA GLN A 10 7.25 11.59 -16.70
C GLN A 10 5.73 11.47 -16.87
N ASP A 11 5.22 10.30 -17.26
CA ASP A 11 3.78 10.09 -17.37
C ASP A 11 3.07 10.40 -16.03
N PRO A 12 2.00 11.23 -16.03
CA PRO A 12 1.24 11.57 -14.82
C PRO A 12 0.64 10.36 -14.11
N ALA A 13 0.44 9.25 -14.80
CA ALA A 13 -0.03 8.00 -14.22
C ALA A 13 0.93 7.46 -13.12
N LEU A 14 2.22 7.81 -13.21
CA LEU A 14 3.24 7.43 -12.23
C LEU A 14 3.35 8.41 -11.05
N ASP A 15 2.64 9.53 -11.04
CA ASP A 15 2.78 10.54 -9.98
C ASP A 15 2.57 9.98 -8.59
N VAL A 16 1.54 9.17 -8.42
CA VAL A 16 1.22 8.53 -7.12
C VAL A 16 2.35 7.65 -6.60
N TYR A 17 3.15 7.07 -7.50
CA TYR A 17 4.26 6.18 -7.18
C TYR A 17 5.62 6.89 -7.10
N ALA A 18 5.80 7.98 -7.85
CA ALA A 18 7.09 8.59 -8.12
C ALA A 18 7.29 9.97 -7.50
N ARG A 19 6.23 10.78 -7.42
CA ARG A 19 6.33 12.23 -7.16
C ARG A 19 5.58 12.70 -5.92
N ILE A 20 4.66 11.88 -5.40
CA ILE A 20 3.88 12.21 -4.21
C ILE A 20 4.56 11.54 -3.00
N SER A 21 5.01 12.35 -2.04
CA SER A 21 5.62 11.84 -0.81
C SER A 21 4.58 11.11 0.08
N GLU A 22 5.04 10.23 0.97
CA GLU A 22 4.16 9.53 1.91
C GLU A 22 3.28 10.50 2.74
N GLY A 23 3.85 11.64 3.15
CA GLY A 23 3.12 12.69 3.87
C GLY A 23 2.00 13.33 3.04
N GLN A 24 2.23 13.50 1.73
CA GLN A 24 1.22 13.99 0.80
C GLN A 24 0.17 12.91 0.50
N LEU A 25 0.58 11.66 0.33
CA LEU A 25 -0.34 10.52 0.16
C LEU A 25 -1.28 10.38 1.37
N LEU A 26 -0.77 10.61 2.59
CA LEU A 26 -1.56 10.58 3.81
C LEU A 26 -2.72 11.59 3.80
N ASN A 27 -2.56 12.69 3.08
CA ASN A 27 -3.56 13.75 2.89
C ASN A 27 -4.24 14.19 4.20
N ARG A 28 -3.47 14.78 5.11
CA ARG A 28 -3.98 15.17 6.45
C ARG A 28 -5.10 16.22 6.39
N ALA A 29 -5.19 16.97 5.31
CA ALA A 29 -6.24 17.97 5.12
C ALA A 29 -7.60 17.33 4.74
N GLU A 30 -7.55 16.26 3.95
CA GLU A 30 -8.72 15.50 3.48
C GLU A 30 -8.45 14.00 3.69
N PRO A 31 -8.50 13.48 4.93
CA PRO A 31 -8.09 12.10 5.24
C PRO A 31 -8.85 11.03 4.47
N GLU A 32 -10.07 11.32 4.04
CA GLU A 32 -10.91 10.44 3.21
C GLU A 32 -10.36 10.25 1.79
N LYS A 33 -9.50 11.17 1.33
CA LYS A 33 -8.78 11.07 0.05
C LYS A 33 -7.36 10.52 0.22
N GLY A 34 -6.97 10.21 1.45
CA GLY A 34 -5.65 9.67 1.76
C GLY A 34 -5.40 8.34 1.08
N MET A 35 -4.16 8.11 0.67
CA MET A 35 -3.71 6.89 -0.01
C MET A 35 -2.48 6.31 0.68
N PHE A 36 -2.12 5.11 0.30
CA PHE A 36 -0.85 4.47 0.61
C PHE A 36 -0.44 3.54 -0.53
N ILE A 37 0.84 3.22 -0.60
CA ILE A 37 1.35 2.26 -1.58
C ILE A 37 1.58 0.92 -0.89
N ALA A 38 0.95 -0.12 -1.40
CA ALA A 38 1.21 -1.50 -1.02
C ALA A 38 2.23 -2.10 -1.98
N GLU A 39 3.30 -2.69 -1.43
CA GLU A 39 4.39 -3.30 -2.19
C GLU A 39 4.32 -4.83 -2.09
N SER A 40 4.40 -5.49 -3.19
CA SER A 40 4.36 -6.95 -3.42
C SER A 40 2.96 -7.56 -3.49
N PRO A 41 2.78 -8.61 -4.31
CA PRO A 41 1.49 -9.30 -4.46
C PRO A 41 0.88 -9.76 -3.13
N LYS A 42 1.71 -10.27 -2.21
CA LYS A 42 1.25 -10.74 -0.88
C LYS A 42 0.69 -9.62 0.00
N VAL A 43 1.35 -8.46 0.02
CA VAL A 43 0.88 -7.30 0.80
C VAL A 43 -0.38 -6.72 0.17
N ILE A 44 -0.40 -6.62 -1.16
CA ILE A 44 -1.56 -6.15 -1.92
C ILE A 44 -2.77 -7.04 -1.65
N ARG A 45 -2.62 -8.37 -1.77
CA ARG A 45 -3.71 -9.32 -1.50
C ARG A 45 -4.24 -9.19 -0.07
N ARG A 46 -3.38 -9.03 0.93
CA ARG A 46 -3.79 -8.81 2.32
C ARG A 46 -4.57 -7.51 2.50
N ALA A 47 -4.14 -6.43 1.85
CA ALA A 47 -4.85 -5.16 1.90
C ALA A 47 -6.23 -5.27 1.24
N LEU A 48 -6.33 -5.92 0.08
CA LEU A 48 -7.60 -6.20 -0.60
C LEU A 48 -8.54 -7.05 0.27
N GLN A 49 -8.05 -8.12 0.87
CA GLN A 49 -8.81 -8.96 1.80
C GLN A 49 -9.26 -8.19 3.05
N ALA A 50 -8.49 -7.22 3.49
CA ALA A 50 -8.88 -6.29 4.54
C ALA A 50 -9.87 -5.22 4.06
N GLY A 51 -10.28 -5.25 2.77
CA GLY A 51 -11.28 -4.37 2.18
C GLY A 51 -10.76 -2.97 1.84
N TYR A 52 -9.44 -2.79 1.68
CA TYR A 52 -8.90 -1.56 1.10
C TYR A 52 -9.22 -1.52 -0.40
N GLN A 53 -9.54 -0.33 -0.91
CA GLN A 53 -9.90 -0.14 -2.31
C GLN A 53 -8.68 0.27 -3.13
N PRO A 54 -8.35 -0.46 -4.20
CA PRO A 54 -7.25 -0.10 -5.08
C PRO A 54 -7.65 1.09 -5.96
N VAL A 55 -6.66 1.94 -6.25
CA VAL A 55 -6.74 3.07 -7.17
C VAL A 55 -6.11 2.71 -8.51
N SER A 56 -4.95 2.08 -8.47
CA SER A 56 -4.22 1.60 -9.64
C SER A 56 -3.18 0.56 -9.23
N PHE A 57 -2.72 -0.21 -10.20
CA PHE A 57 -1.58 -1.12 -10.07
C PHE A 57 -0.43 -0.65 -10.96
N LEU A 58 0.79 -0.91 -10.54
CA LEU A 58 2.00 -0.71 -11.33
C LEU A 58 2.86 -1.97 -11.30
N VAL A 59 3.18 -2.51 -12.46
CA VAL A 59 3.84 -3.81 -12.63
C VAL A 59 4.92 -3.69 -13.69
N GLU A 60 6.06 -4.34 -13.48
CA GLU A 60 7.05 -4.53 -14.55
C GLU A 60 6.49 -5.47 -15.63
N ASN A 61 6.63 -5.11 -16.92
CA ASN A 61 6.11 -5.88 -18.06
C ASN A 61 6.47 -7.37 -17.96
N ARG A 62 7.75 -7.67 -17.76
CA ARG A 62 8.23 -9.05 -17.63
C ARG A 62 7.57 -9.81 -16.48
N LEU A 63 7.32 -9.16 -15.34
CA LEU A 63 6.74 -9.81 -14.16
C LEU A 63 5.23 -9.99 -14.26
N ALA A 64 4.55 -9.14 -15.01
CA ALA A 64 3.13 -9.33 -15.32
C ALA A 64 2.90 -10.66 -16.06
N GLU A 65 3.86 -11.09 -16.89
CA GLU A 65 3.78 -12.31 -17.67
C GLU A 65 4.39 -13.56 -16.96
N SER A 66 5.54 -13.38 -16.30
CA SER A 66 6.32 -14.50 -15.78
C SER A 66 6.09 -14.83 -14.30
N ASN A 67 5.61 -13.89 -13.49
CA ASN A 67 5.41 -14.11 -12.06
C ASN A 67 4.00 -14.64 -11.78
N HIS A 68 3.90 -15.87 -11.30
CA HIS A 68 2.63 -16.54 -11.02
C HIS A 68 1.75 -15.78 -10.02
N GLU A 69 2.32 -15.32 -8.88
CA GLU A 69 1.56 -14.60 -7.85
C GLU A 69 1.02 -13.25 -8.38
N THR A 70 1.80 -12.55 -9.22
CA THR A 70 1.41 -11.31 -9.88
C THR A 70 0.26 -11.54 -10.84
N ARG A 71 0.39 -12.55 -11.71
CA ARG A 71 -0.63 -12.88 -12.70
C ARG A 71 -1.94 -13.31 -12.06
N GLU A 72 -1.92 -14.20 -11.08
CA GLU A 72 -3.12 -14.58 -10.34
C GLU A 72 -3.84 -13.38 -9.72
N LEU A 73 -3.06 -12.45 -9.11
CA LEU A 73 -3.64 -11.25 -8.52
C LEU A 73 -4.28 -10.34 -9.57
N LEU A 74 -3.68 -10.20 -10.74
CA LEU A 74 -4.24 -9.42 -11.85
C LEU A 74 -5.50 -10.06 -12.43
N GLU A 75 -5.53 -11.40 -12.55
CA GLU A 75 -6.68 -12.17 -13.01
C GLU A 75 -7.86 -12.06 -12.04
N GLU A 76 -7.62 -12.07 -10.72
CA GLU A 76 -8.66 -11.86 -9.70
C GLU A 76 -9.38 -10.50 -9.86
N TRP A 77 -8.70 -9.51 -10.48
CA TRP A 77 -9.21 -8.16 -10.70
C TRP A 77 -9.60 -7.88 -12.15
N GLU A 78 -9.62 -8.91 -12.97
CA GLU A 78 -10.12 -8.80 -14.34
C GLU A 78 -11.62 -8.42 -14.31
N GLY A 79 -11.97 -7.38 -15.08
CA GLY A 79 -13.35 -6.85 -15.12
C GLY A 79 -13.63 -5.71 -14.15
N MET A 80 -12.70 -5.37 -13.24
CA MET A 80 -12.77 -4.13 -12.47
C MET A 80 -12.22 -2.98 -13.32
N ASP A 81 -12.87 -1.81 -13.27
CA ASP A 81 -12.43 -0.61 -14.00
C ASP A 81 -11.29 0.12 -13.26
N ILE A 82 -10.23 -0.63 -12.95
CA ILE A 82 -9.05 -0.14 -12.26
C ILE A 82 -7.87 -0.22 -13.22
N PRO A 83 -7.14 0.88 -13.47
CA PRO A 83 -6.02 0.88 -14.38
C PRO A 83 -4.87 0.03 -13.83
N ILE A 84 -4.30 -0.78 -14.71
CA ILE A 84 -3.09 -1.54 -14.46
C ILE A 84 -2.02 -0.97 -15.38
N TYR A 85 -1.11 -0.21 -14.80
CA TYR A 85 0.04 0.35 -15.51
C TYR A 85 1.13 -0.69 -15.59
N THR A 86 1.69 -0.85 -16.78
CA THR A 86 2.88 -1.69 -16.99
C THR A 86 3.99 -0.81 -17.53
N ALA A 87 5.23 -1.13 -17.19
CA ALA A 87 6.39 -0.43 -17.70
C ALA A 87 7.61 -1.35 -17.75
N GLU A 88 8.56 -1.02 -18.61
CA GLU A 88 9.85 -1.68 -18.66
C GLU A 88 10.70 -1.39 -17.42
N PHE A 89 11.60 -2.30 -17.10
CA PHE A 89 12.48 -2.19 -15.93
C PHE A 89 13.24 -0.86 -15.88
N ASP A 90 13.73 -0.37 -17.02
CA ASP A 90 14.49 0.88 -17.09
C ASP A 90 13.67 2.12 -16.72
N VAL A 91 12.36 2.11 -16.99
CA VAL A 91 11.44 3.15 -16.55
C VAL A 91 11.26 3.06 -15.04
N LEU A 92 11.06 1.86 -14.52
CA LEU A 92 10.77 1.61 -13.11
C LEU A 92 11.98 1.80 -12.19
N THR A 93 13.22 1.62 -12.68
CA THR A 93 14.44 1.89 -11.89
C THR A 93 14.61 3.36 -11.51
N GLN A 94 13.89 4.27 -12.17
CA GLN A 94 13.87 5.68 -11.82
C GLN A 94 12.98 5.99 -10.60
N LEU A 95 12.14 5.06 -10.17
CA LEU A 95 11.36 5.20 -8.94
C LEU A 95 12.30 5.22 -7.73
N THR A 96 12.30 6.33 -7.00
CA THR A 96 13.05 6.44 -5.76
C THR A 96 12.21 6.01 -4.57
N GLY A 97 12.79 5.16 -3.70
CA GLY A 97 12.14 4.74 -2.44
C GLY A 97 11.41 3.41 -2.51
N PHE A 98 11.12 2.89 -3.68
CA PHE A 98 10.57 1.54 -3.86
C PHE A 98 11.55 0.69 -4.67
N MET A 99 12.13 -0.30 -4.02
CA MET A 99 12.84 -1.33 -4.78
C MET A 99 11.78 -2.26 -5.36
N LEU A 100 11.46 -2.11 -6.64
CA LEU A 100 10.56 -3.02 -7.39
C LEU A 100 11.09 -4.47 -7.46
N THR A 101 11.99 -4.83 -6.57
CA THR A 101 12.50 -6.20 -6.39
C THR A 101 11.41 -7.23 -6.11
N ARG A 102 10.18 -6.76 -5.79
CA ARG A 102 9.03 -7.62 -5.47
C ARG A 102 7.89 -7.55 -6.49
N GLY A 103 8.12 -6.91 -7.62
CA GLY A 103 7.35 -7.10 -8.84
C GLY A 103 6.08 -6.26 -9.02
N MET A 104 5.46 -5.74 -7.97
CA MET A 104 4.20 -5.02 -8.09
C MET A 104 4.01 -3.99 -6.99
N LEU A 105 3.47 -2.83 -7.37
CA LEU A 105 2.94 -1.80 -6.47
C LEU A 105 1.43 -1.64 -6.69
N CYS A 106 0.72 -1.23 -5.65
CA CYS A 106 -0.67 -0.84 -5.74
C CYS A 106 -0.92 0.41 -4.89
N ALA A 107 -1.43 1.45 -5.52
CA ALA A 107 -1.96 2.61 -4.80
C ALA A 107 -3.37 2.27 -4.29
N MET A 108 -3.62 2.52 -3.02
CA MET A 108 -4.87 2.18 -2.36
C MET A 108 -5.38 3.35 -1.53
N TYR A 109 -6.69 3.52 -1.46
CA TYR A 109 -7.31 4.46 -0.53
C TYR A 109 -7.13 4.00 0.92
N ARG A 110 -6.86 4.96 1.81
CA ARG A 110 -6.88 4.72 3.25
C ARG A 110 -8.32 4.62 3.73
N LYS A 111 -8.52 3.79 4.76
CA LYS A 111 -9.81 3.77 5.47
C LYS A 111 -9.81 4.81 6.58
N PRO A 112 -10.96 5.40 6.90
CA PRO A 112 -11.11 6.17 8.12
C PRO A 112 -10.70 5.33 9.33
N LEU A 113 -9.94 5.91 10.23
CA LEU A 113 -9.63 5.24 11.49
C LEU A 113 -10.84 5.35 12.42
N PRO A 114 -11.21 4.28 13.12
CA PRO A 114 -12.26 4.33 14.13
C PRO A 114 -11.81 5.23 15.30
N PRO A 115 -12.75 5.83 16.04
CA PRO A 115 -12.43 6.57 17.27
C PRO A 115 -11.70 5.67 18.28
N MET A 116 -10.80 6.27 19.07
CA MET A 116 -10.02 5.55 20.07
C MET A 116 -10.92 4.79 21.07
N GLU A 117 -12.03 5.42 21.45
CA GLU A 117 -13.01 4.83 22.38
C GLU A 117 -13.61 3.53 21.81
N GLU A 118 -13.85 3.48 20.52
CA GLU A 118 -14.36 2.29 19.83
C GLU A 118 -13.29 1.21 19.76
N VAL A 119 -12.06 1.57 19.40
CA VAL A 119 -10.92 0.64 19.32
C VAL A 119 -10.60 0.02 20.68
N CYS A 120 -10.70 0.80 21.76
CA CYS A 120 -10.39 0.34 23.11
C CYS A 120 -11.56 -0.37 23.80
N LYS A 121 -12.76 -0.36 23.23
CA LYS A 121 -13.96 -0.95 23.85
C LYS A 121 -13.79 -2.46 24.02
N GLY A 122 -13.75 -2.89 25.28
CA GLY A 122 -13.57 -4.31 25.65
C GLY A 122 -12.14 -4.83 25.50
N ALA A 123 -11.21 -3.99 25.06
CA ALA A 123 -9.80 -4.37 24.95
C ALA A 123 -9.18 -4.66 26.33
N LYS A 124 -8.47 -5.77 26.44
CA LYS A 124 -7.75 -6.18 27.65
C LYS A 124 -6.25 -5.87 27.57
N ARG A 125 -5.71 -5.82 26.35
CA ARG A 125 -4.29 -5.60 26.09
C ARG A 125 -4.15 -4.59 24.95
N ILE A 126 -3.54 -3.45 25.25
CA ILE A 126 -3.36 -2.37 24.29
C ILE A 126 -1.87 -2.02 24.25
N ALA A 127 -1.28 -1.99 23.08
CA ALA A 127 0.05 -1.44 22.86
C ALA A 127 -0.06 0.05 22.51
N VAL A 128 0.73 0.89 23.17
CA VAL A 128 0.80 2.32 22.87
C VAL A 128 2.18 2.65 22.34
N LEU A 129 2.25 3.20 21.13
CA LEU A 129 3.48 3.63 20.50
C LEU A 129 3.60 5.14 20.64
N GLU A 130 4.62 5.59 21.35
CA GLU A 130 4.92 6.99 21.53
C GLU A 130 6.27 7.34 20.87
N ASN A 131 6.26 8.30 19.96
CA ASN A 131 7.46 8.78 19.26
C ASN A 131 8.26 7.67 18.50
N VAL A 132 7.59 6.63 18.05
CA VAL A 132 8.22 5.61 17.20
C VAL A 132 8.19 6.11 15.76
N VAL A 133 9.23 6.85 15.36
CA VAL A 133 9.28 7.53 14.05
C VAL A 133 9.75 6.64 12.90
N ASN A 134 10.45 5.53 13.19
CA ASN A 134 10.95 4.63 12.16
C ASN A 134 9.84 3.68 11.69
N PRO A 135 9.43 3.73 10.40
CA PRO A 135 8.34 2.88 9.86
C PRO A 135 8.62 1.38 10.01
N THR A 136 9.89 0.98 9.90
CA THR A 136 10.28 -0.43 10.07
C THR A 136 10.01 -0.90 11.50
N ASN A 137 10.31 -0.06 12.50
CA ASN A 137 10.03 -0.38 13.90
C ASN A 137 8.52 -0.40 14.17
N VAL A 138 7.77 0.56 13.63
CA VAL A 138 6.30 0.55 13.72
C VAL A 138 5.75 -0.77 13.17
N GLY A 139 6.15 -1.16 11.96
CA GLY A 139 5.72 -2.41 11.35
C GLY A 139 6.13 -3.66 12.15
N ALA A 140 7.33 -3.66 12.75
CA ALA A 140 7.78 -4.75 13.62
C ALA A 140 6.92 -4.88 14.89
N ILE A 141 6.60 -3.74 15.51
CA ILE A 141 5.74 -3.70 16.72
C ILE A 141 4.33 -4.19 16.39
N PHE A 142 3.73 -3.75 15.26
CA PHE A 142 2.42 -4.26 14.84
C PHE A 142 2.41 -5.78 14.65
N ARG A 143 3.44 -6.35 14.00
CA ARG A 143 3.56 -7.80 13.85
C ARG A 143 3.69 -8.51 15.20
N SER A 144 4.48 -7.96 16.10
CA SER A 144 4.66 -8.53 17.47
C SER A 144 3.37 -8.39 18.28
N ALA A 145 2.69 -7.26 18.22
CA ALA A 145 1.41 -7.04 18.88
C ALA A 145 0.36 -8.05 18.42
N ALA A 146 0.25 -8.27 17.12
CA ALA A 146 -0.66 -9.28 16.57
C ALA A 146 -0.31 -10.69 17.05
N ALA A 147 0.98 -11.08 17.03
CA ALA A 147 1.44 -12.39 17.46
C ALA A 147 1.21 -12.63 18.96
N LEU A 148 1.30 -11.59 19.79
CA LEU A 148 1.07 -11.63 21.23
C LEU A 148 -0.41 -11.47 21.60
N GLY A 149 -1.29 -11.32 20.60
CA GLY A 149 -2.73 -11.16 20.79
C GLY A 149 -3.10 -9.85 21.49
N MET A 150 -2.46 -8.75 21.14
CA MET A 150 -2.92 -7.43 21.56
C MET A 150 -4.25 -7.11 20.87
N ASP A 151 -5.18 -6.55 21.62
CA ASP A 151 -6.52 -6.22 21.11
C ASP A 151 -6.52 -4.92 20.31
N ALA A 152 -5.59 -4.00 20.64
CA ALA A 152 -5.45 -2.71 19.94
C ALA A 152 -4.00 -2.22 19.96
N VAL A 153 -3.69 -1.36 18.99
CA VAL A 153 -2.46 -0.57 18.94
C VAL A 153 -2.83 0.90 18.74
N LEU A 154 -2.36 1.75 19.65
CA LEU A 154 -2.53 3.19 19.57
C LEU A 154 -1.20 3.86 19.20
N LEU A 155 -1.27 4.87 18.34
CA LEU A 155 -0.10 5.64 17.91
C LEU A 155 -0.26 7.11 18.27
N THR A 156 0.82 7.74 18.74
CA THR A 156 0.86 9.21 18.83
C THR A 156 1.13 9.83 17.47
N ARG A 157 0.89 11.14 17.34
CA ARG A 157 1.07 11.86 16.06
C ARG A 157 2.48 11.83 15.49
N ALA A 158 3.46 11.50 16.29
CA ALA A 158 4.88 11.45 15.91
C ALA A 158 5.30 10.05 15.38
N CYS A 159 4.38 9.10 15.36
CA CYS A 159 4.62 7.77 14.79
C CYS A 159 4.34 7.75 13.29
#